data_d226ea8bb3f9cb4e6b4435f8e4428295
#
_entry.id   d226ea8bb3f9cb4e6b4435f8e4428295
#
_cell.length_a   1.000
_cell.length_b   1.000
_cell.length_c   1.000
_cell.angle_alpha   90.00
_cell.angle_beta   90.00
_cell.angle_gamma   90.00
#
_symmetry.space_group_name_H-M   'P 1'
#
loop_
_entity.id
_entity.type
_entity.pdbx_description
1 polymer ?
#
loop_
_entity_poly.entity_id
_entity_poly.type
_entity_poly.pdbx_seq_one_letter_code
_entity_poly.pdbx_strand_id
1 'polypeptide(L)'
;RSVLFLLIAAVNKLEKNSDVIAKFTVNKGLYCEIKIPTRTIDLQFIKEIDHQMRAMIAANLPIVKRSIPRQDAIDIFKNLGRTGKVNLISALTKPIISIYTCEDYTDYLYGPMLPETKELGRFELDYEPDGVLIRTPDEMTNGRVRKRANQPKFASILAESKAWADILDCRFISDLNRINKENTIGELIRVSEALQEKRIAQISDHIFSHRENIRLILIAGPSSSGKTSFAQRLRIQLRVNGLRPVMISLDDYFLNREDTPLNAKGQYDYESLDALDTKLFNRNMIDLLEGKEVQIPR
;
A
#
# COMPACT_ATOMS: atom_id res chain seq x y z
N ARG A 1 9.20 -8.30 -9.93
CA ARG A 1 10.20 -7.30 -10.36
C ARG A 1 10.39 -7.32 -11.86
N SER A 2 10.71 -8.46 -12.46
CA SER A 2 10.91 -8.57 -13.92
C SER A 2 9.67 -8.20 -14.72
N VAL A 3 8.46 -8.55 -14.26
CA VAL A 3 7.20 -8.11 -14.87
C VAL A 3 7.04 -6.58 -14.79
N LEU A 4 7.39 -5.96 -13.66
CA LEU A 4 7.38 -4.50 -13.52
C LEU A 4 8.39 -3.84 -14.47
N PHE A 5 9.61 -4.38 -14.57
CA PHE A 5 10.62 -3.88 -15.50
C PHE A 5 10.11 -3.95 -16.95
N LEU A 6 9.51 -5.09 -17.33
CA LEU A 6 8.94 -5.26 -18.67
C LEU A 6 7.77 -4.30 -18.93
N LEU A 7 6.90 -4.06 -17.92
CA LEU A 7 5.85 -3.05 -18.03
C LEU A 7 6.43 -1.68 -18.34
N ILE A 8 7.44 -1.25 -17.57
CA ILE A 8 8.05 0.07 -17.76
C ILE A 8 8.71 0.18 -19.12
N ALA A 9 9.42 -0.87 -19.56
CA ALA A 9 10.03 -0.93 -20.87
C ALA A 9 8.98 -0.87 -22.00
N ALA A 10 7.87 -1.61 -21.88
CA ALA A 10 6.78 -1.62 -22.85
C ALA A 10 6.08 -0.26 -22.95
N VAL A 11 5.79 0.39 -21.81
CA VAL A 11 5.20 1.73 -21.78
C VAL A 11 6.14 2.74 -22.43
N ASN A 12 7.44 2.68 -22.13
CA ASN A 12 8.43 3.58 -22.72
C ASN A 12 8.63 3.36 -24.24
N LYS A 13 8.44 2.13 -24.71
CA LYS A 13 8.51 1.78 -26.14
C LYS A 13 7.31 2.34 -26.91
N LEU A 14 6.12 2.36 -26.28
CA LEU A 14 4.91 2.95 -26.86
C LEU A 14 4.91 4.48 -26.76
N GLU A 15 5.37 5.01 -25.64
CA GLU A 15 5.35 6.44 -25.35
C GLU A 15 6.69 6.85 -24.72
N LYS A 16 7.56 7.46 -25.53
CA LYS A 16 8.82 8.04 -25.05
C LYS A 16 8.52 9.17 -24.06
N ASN A 17 9.34 9.33 -23.05
CA ASN A 17 9.17 10.28 -21.94
C ASN A 17 8.00 9.96 -20.99
N SER A 18 7.51 8.73 -21.00
CA SER A 18 6.59 8.25 -19.97
C SER A 18 7.31 7.99 -18.66
N ASP A 19 6.59 8.18 -17.54
CA ASP A 19 7.05 7.80 -16.21
C ASP A 19 6.08 6.77 -15.61
N VAL A 20 6.60 5.65 -15.14
CA VAL A 20 5.82 4.58 -14.51
C VAL A 20 6.32 4.39 -13.08
N ILE A 21 5.45 4.63 -12.13
CA ILE A 21 5.80 4.64 -10.71
C ILE A 21 5.03 3.52 -10.00
N ALA A 22 5.76 2.50 -9.53
CA ALA A 22 5.18 1.50 -8.64
C ALA A 22 4.79 2.14 -7.31
N LYS A 23 3.53 2.04 -6.91
CA LYS A 23 2.99 2.72 -5.72
C LYS A 23 2.77 1.74 -4.56
N PHE A 24 1.79 0.88 -4.65
CA PHE A 24 1.36 0.01 -3.56
C PHE A 24 0.76 -1.29 -4.09
N THR A 25 0.63 -2.25 -3.21
CA THR A 25 -0.02 -3.52 -3.52
C THR A 25 -1.49 -3.48 -3.13
N VAL A 26 -2.38 -3.80 -4.06
CA VAL A 26 -3.82 -3.96 -3.85
C VAL A 26 -4.30 -5.24 -4.52
N ASN A 27 -5.22 -5.96 -3.90
CA ASN A 27 -5.74 -7.24 -4.43
C ASN A 27 -4.63 -8.25 -4.80
N LYS A 28 -3.52 -8.24 -4.07
CA LYS A 28 -2.28 -8.98 -4.39
C LYS A 28 -1.68 -8.66 -5.76
N GLY A 29 -2.08 -7.55 -6.37
CA GLY A 29 -1.46 -6.95 -7.55
C GLY A 29 -0.69 -5.70 -7.16
N LEU A 30 0.20 -5.26 -8.03
CA LEU A 30 0.98 -4.03 -7.89
C LEU A 30 0.34 -2.93 -8.72
N TYR A 31 -0.14 -1.88 -8.07
CA TYR A 31 -0.60 -0.68 -8.77
C TYR A 31 0.59 0.17 -9.19
N CYS A 32 0.60 0.52 -10.47
CA CYS A 32 1.58 1.40 -11.09
C CYS A 32 0.87 2.62 -11.68
N GLU A 33 1.21 3.80 -11.19
CA GLU A 33 0.81 5.08 -11.78
C GLU A 33 1.60 5.29 -13.07
N ILE A 34 0.92 5.68 -14.15
CA ILE A 34 1.53 5.98 -15.44
C ILE A 34 1.31 7.46 -15.75
N LYS A 35 2.38 8.17 -16.06
CA LYS A 35 2.33 9.58 -16.46
C LYS A 35 2.84 9.72 -17.89
N ILE A 36 1.99 10.22 -18.75
CA ILE A 36 2.29 10.47 -20.17
C ILE A 36 1.81 11.88 -20.48
N PRO A 37 2.68 12.76 -21.00
CA PRO A 37 2.27 14.13 -21.35
C PRO A 37 1.33 14.20 -22.56
N THR A 38 1.34 13.20 -23.42
CA THR A 38 0.78 13.22 -24.79
C THR A 38 -0.62 12.62 -24.88
N ARG A 39 -1.03 11.78 -23.91
CA ARG A 39 -2.35 11.12 -23.93
C ARG A 39 -2.84 10.77 -22.53
N THR A 40 -4.15 10.54 -22.42
CA THR A 40 -4.77 10.01 -21.19
C THR A 40 -4.60 8.50 -21.10
N ILE A 41 -4.53 7.98 -19.87
CA ILE A 41 -4.52 6.55 -19.61
C ILE A 41 -5.97 6.05 -19.66
N ASP A 42 -6.25 5.14 -20.58
CA ASP A 42 -7.55 4.50 -20.75
C ASP A 42 -7.42 2.98 -20.95
N LEU A 43 -8.54 2.29 -21.03
CA LEU A 43 -8.57 0.84 -21.21
C LEU A 43 -7.89 0.40 -22.52
N GLN A 44 -7.97 1.21 -23.57
CA GLN A 44 -7.35 0.89 -24.85
C GLN A 44 -5.83 0.92 -24.74
N PHE A 45 -5.28 1.92 -24.06
CA PHE A 45 -3.85 1.99 -23.84
C PHE A 45 -3.33 0.82 -22.97
N ILE A 46 -4.09 0.38 -21.96
CA ILE A 46 -3.70 -0.81 -21.18
C ILE A 46 -3.65 -2.07 -22.05
N LYS A 47 -4.55 -2.23 -23.03
CA LYS A 47 -4.49 -3.32 -24.01
C LYS A 47 -3.27 -3.22 -24.93
N GLU A 48 -2.90 -2.01 -25.35
CA GLU A 48 -1.69 -1.79 -26.14
C GLU A 48 -0.43 -2.18 -25.35
N ILE A 49 -0.38 -1.82 -24.05
CA ILE A 49 0.71 -2.23 -23.15
C ILE A 49 0.76 -3.76 -23.01
N ASP A 50 -0.38 -4.40 -22.76
CA ASP A 50 -0.43 -5.87 -22.62
C ASP A 50 0.08 -6.57 -23.91
N HIS A 51 -0.37 -6.09 -25.07
CA HIS A 51 0.08 -6.59 -26.37
C HIS A 51 1.59 -6.42 -26.54
N GLN A 52 2.11 -5.23 -26.24
CA GLN A 52 3.55 -4.94 -26.33
C GLN A 52 4.38 -5.80 -25.39
N MET A 53 3.94 -5.99 -24.14
CA MET A 53 4.62 -6.87 -23.18
C MET A 53 4.65 -8.32 -23.68
N ARG A 54 3.54 -8.84 -24.22
CA ARG A 54 3.47 -10.19 -24.78
C ARG A 54 4.35 -10.35 -26.02
N ALA A 55 4.42 -9.34 -26.89
CA ALA A 55 5.34 -9.34 -28.03
C ALA A 55 6.81 -9.40 -27.58
N MET A 56 7.20 -8.66 -26.54
CA MET A 56 8.54 -8.70 -25.97
C MET A 56 8.86 -10.06 -25.33
N ILE A 57 7.88 -10.73 -24.70
CA ILE A 57 8.04 -12.08 -24.19
C ILE A 57 8.22 -13.11 -25.31
N ALA A 58 7.40 -13.01 -26.36
CA ALA A 58 7.48 -13.90 -27.52
C ALA A 58 8.81 -13.77 -28.27
N ALA A 59 9.38 -12.56 -28.31
CA ALA A 59 10.71 -12.31 -28.89
C ALA A 59 11.88 -12.84 -28.05
N ASN A 60 11.61 -13.29 -26.82
CA ASN A 60 12.62 -13.80 -25.88
C ASN A 60 13.84 -12.87 -25.70
N LEU A 61 13.58 -11.64 -25.30
CA LEU A 61 14.61 -10.60 -25.17
C LEU A 61 15.47 -10.83 -23.91
N PRO A 62 16.79 -10.63 -23.99
CA PRO A 62 17.66 -10.70 -22.81
C PRO A 62 17.45 -9.49 -21.89
N ILE A 63 17.48 -9.75 -20.56
CA ILE A 63 17.51 -8.72 -19.52
C ILE A 63 18.92 -8.72 -18.93
N VAL A 64 19.76 -7.82 -19.42
CA VAL A 64 21.17 -7.78 -19.10
C VAL A 64 21.42 -6.94 -17.84
N LYS A 65 22.01 -7.54 -16.83
CA LYS A 65 22.45 -6.85 -15.61
C LYS A 65 23.86 -6.31 -15.83
N ARG A 66 24.07 -5.04 -15.48
CA ARG A 66 25.40 -4.41 -15.39
C ARG A 66 25.60 -3.80 -14.01
N SER A 67 26.75 -4.03 -13.40
CA SER A 67 27.15 -3.39 -12.15
C SER A 67 28.16 -2.29 -12.47
N ILE A 68 27.82 -1.06 -12.19
CA ILE A 68 28.60 0.13 -12.57
C ILE A 68 28.81 1.04 -11.34
N PRO A 69 29.84 1.91 -11.34
CA PRO A 69 29.99 2.95 -10.33
C PRO A 69 28.71 3.79 -10.19
N ARG A 70 28.42 4.20 -8.94
CA ARG A 70 27.22 5.00 -8.65
C ARG A 70 27.18 6.29 -9.48
N GLN A 71 28.33 6.95 -9.68
CA GLN A 71 28.39 8.19 -10.46
C GLN A 71 28.00 7.95 -11.91
N ASP A 72 28.49 6.87 -12.52
CA ASP A 72 28.15 6.51 -13.89
C ASP A 72 26.65 6.24 -14.06
N ALA A 73 26.03 5.58 -13.05
CA ALA A 73 24.58 5.38 -13.03
C ALA A 73 23.82 6.72 -12.97
N ILE A 74 24.27 7.67 -12.14
CA ILE A 74 23.69 9.01 -12.05
C ILE A 74 23.76 9.71 -13.41
N ASP A 75 24.92 9.68 -14.07
CA ASP A 75 25.14 10.35 -15.36
C ASP A 75 24.29 9.72 -16.47
N ILE A 76 24.14 8.39 -16.48
CA ILE A 76 23.24 7.70 -17.42
C ILE A 76 21.78 8.21 -17.24
N PHE A 77 21.25 8.20 -16.02
CA PHE A 77 19.86 8.61 -15.79
C PHE A 77 19.64 10.12 -15.95
N LYS A 78 20.68 10.93 -15.72
CA LYS A 78 20.66 12.37 -16.01
C LYS A 78 20.53 12.62 -17.50
N ASN A 79 21.34 11.93 -18.33
CA ASN A 79 21.26 12.02 -19.79
C ASN A 79 19.91 11.51 -20.35
N LEU A 80 19.29 10.57 -19.68
CA LEU A 80 17.93 10.08 -20.00
C LEU A 80 16.80 10.99 -19.47
N GLY A 81 17.11 12.12 -18.81
CA GLY A 81 16.13 13.04 -18.24
C GLY A 81 15.34 12.49 -17.05
N ARG A 82 15.81 11.39 -16.42
CA ARG A 82 15.07 10.69 -15.34
C ARG A 82 15.46 11.21 -13.96
N THR A 83 14.99 12.41 -13.63
CA THR A 83 15.33 13.12 -12.37
C THR A 83 14.98 12.29 -11.12
N GLY A 84 13.84 11.55 -11.10
CA GLY A 84 13.46 10.69 -9.99
C GLY A 84 14.50 9.57 -9.72
N LYS A 85 15.07 8.97 -10.76
CA LYS A 85 16.14 7.96 -10.63
C LYS A 85 17.45 8.57 -10.19
N VAL A 86 17.79 9.75 -10.70
CA VAL A 86 18.96 10.52 -10.25
C VAL A 86 18.88 10.79 -8.74
N ASN A 87 17.74 11.31 -8.26
CA ASN A 87 17.54 11.62 -6.84
C ASN A 87 17.61 10.33 -5.98
N LEU A 88 16.99 9.25 -6.44
CA LEU A 88 17.03 7.96 -5.75
C LEU A 88 18.46 7.42 -5.62
N ILE A 89 19.19 7.36 -6.72
CA ILE A 89 20.55 6.78 -6.75
C ILE A 89 21.54 7.67 -5.99
N SER A 90 21.39 8.99 -6.06
CA SER A 90 22.22 9.94 -5.30
C SER A 90 22.08 9.79 -3.78
N ALA A 91 20.89 9.34 -3.31
CA ALA A 91 20.64 9.09 -1.89
C ALA A 91 21.20 7.74 -1.39
N LEU A 92 21.62 6.84 -2.30
CA LEU A 92 22.18 5.55 -1.93
C LEU A 92 23.63 5.69 -1.44
N THR A 93 24.00 4.90 -0.43
CA THR A 93 25.38 4.84 0.08
C THR A 93 26.26 3.83 -0.65
N LYS A 94 25.66 2.93 -1.44
CA LYS A 94 26.39 1.88 -2.17
C LYS A 94 27.25 2.48 -3.28
N PRO A 95 28.54 2.13 -3.36
CA PRO A 95 29.42 2.66 -4.41
C PRO A 95 29.16 2.06 -5.80
N ILE A 96 28.62 0.84 -5.84
CA ILE A 96 28.28 0.11 -7.08
C ILE A 96 26.78 -0.07 -7.16
N ILE A 97 26.22 0.26 -8.33
CA ILE A 97 24.78 0.17 -8.64
C ILE A 97 24.57 -0.85 -9.76
N SER A 98 23.60 -1.74 -9.58
CA SER A 98 23.17 -2.67 -10.63
C SER A 98 22.05 -2.05 -11.45
N ILE A 99 22.28 -1.86 -12.73
CA ILE A 99 21.25 -1.45 -13.71
C ILE A 99 20.91 -2.62 -14.61
N TYR A 100 19.72 -2.59 -15.19
CA TYR A 100 19.21 -3.63 -16.08
C TYR A 100 18.83 -3.02 -17.41
N THR A 101 19.16 -3.69 -18.51
CA THR A 101 18.89 -3.25 -19.88
C THR A 101 18.16 -4.35 -20.64
N CYS A 102 17.10 -3.99 -21.34
CA CYS A 102 16.38 -4.85 -22.27
C CYS A 102 16.14 -4.03 -23.54
N GLU A 103 16.64 -4.49 -24.68
CA GLU A 103 16.75 -3.70 -25.91
C GLU A 103 17.42 -2.33 -25.64
N ASP A 104 16.75 -1.24 -26.01
CA ASP A 104 17.18 0.14 -25.80
C ASP A 104 16.76 0.73 -24.44
N TYR A 105 15.96 -0.02 -23.64
CA TYR A 105 15.49 0.44 -22.34
C TYR A 105 16.43 0.05 -21.20
N THR A 106 16.88 1.04 -20.42
CA THR A 106 17.73 0.82 -19.23
C THR A 106 17.05 1.40 -18.00
N ASP A 107 17.04 0.64 -16.89
CA ASP A 107 16.51 1.12 -15.60
C ASP A 107 17.26 0.55 -14.39
N TYR A 108 17.06 1.21 -13.25
CA TYR A 108 17.44 0.74 -11.93
C TYR A 108 16.21 0.24 -11.16
N LEU A 109 16.22 -1.04 -10.82
CA LEU A 109 15.24 -1.66 -9.92
C LEU A 109 15.97 -2.50 -8.88
N TYR A 110 15.47 -2.45 -7.64
CA TYR A 110 16.09 -3.17 -6.53
C TYR A 110 15.85 -4.68 -6.61
N GLY A 111 16.95 -5.44 -6.51
CA GLY A 111 16.96 -6.91 -6.42
C GLY A 111 17.17 -7.62 -7.76
N PRO A 112 17.22 -8.97 -7.76
CA PRO A 112 17.47 -9.76 -8.95
C PRO A 112 16.27 -9.75 -9.89
N MET A 113 16.56 -9.88 -11.20
CA MET A 113 15.60 -10.08 -12.27
C MET A 113 15.90 -11.38 -13.02
N LEU A 114 14.91 -11.87 -13.73
CA LEU A 114 15.07 -12.98 -14.65
C LEU A 114 16.03 -12.59 -15.79
N PRO A 115 16.82 -13.54 -16.34
CA PRO A 115 17.80 -13.24 -17.37
C PRO A 115 17.18 -12.91 -18.73
N GLU A 116 15.98 -13.43 -19.00
CA GLU A 116 15.29 -13.23 -20.28
C GLU A 116 13.77 -13.15 -20.10
N THR A 117 13.09 -12.51 -21.07
CA THR A 117 11.66 -12.21 -20.99
C THR A 117 10.78 -13.46 -21.09
N LYS A 118 11.22 -14.53 -21.77
CA LYS A 118 10.49 -15.80 -21.90
C LYS A 118 10.27 -16.51 -20.57
N GLU A 119 11.14 -16.30 -19.59
CA GLU A 119 11.00 -16.85 -18.23
C GLU A 119 9.92 -16.15 -17.40
N LEU A 120 9.39 -15.04 -17.89
CA LEU A 120 8.30 -14.36 -17.23
C LEU A 120 7.05 -15.22 -17.20
N GLY A 121 6.55 -15.47 -16.01
CA GLY A 121 5.33 -16.23 -15.79
C GLY A 121 4.08 -15.47 -16.25
N ARG A 122 2.92 -16.04 -15.95
CA ARG A 122 1.62 -15.42 -16.27
C ARG A 122 1.44 -14.12 -15.52
N PHE A 123 0.84 -13.14 -16.17
CA PHE A 123 0.39 -11.88 -15.57
C PHE A 123 -0.90 -11.43 -16.24
N GLU A 124 -1.62 -10.55 -15.56
CA GLU A 124 -2.77 -9.83 -16.10
C GLU A 124 -2.64 -8.35 -15.75
N LEU A 125 -3.07 -7.50 -16.68
CA LEU A 125 -3.13 -6.06 -16.51
C LEU A 125 -4.59 -5.63 -16.42
N ASP A 126 -4.93 -4.88 -15.38
CA ASP A 126 -6.22 -4.23 -15.25
C ASP A 126 -6.06 -2.73 -15.29
N TYR A 127 -6.99 -2.07 -15.98
CA TYR A 127 -7.08 -0.62 -15.92
C TYR A 127 -7.42 -0.14 -14.50
N GLU A 128 -6.69 0.83 -14.03
CA GLU A 128 -6.98 1.65 -12.85
C GLU A 128 -6.88 3.13 -13.22
N PRO A 129 -7.64 4.02 -12.56
CA PRO A 129 -7.47 5.46 -12.78
C PRO A 129 -6.01 5.88 -12.68
N ASP A 130 -5.54 6.64 -13.66
CA ASP A 130 -4.17 7.12 -13.81
C ASP A 130 -3.09 6.02 -13.90
N GLY A 131 -3.45 4.75 -14.20
CA GLY A 131 -2.44 3.71 -14.24
C GLY A 131 -2.94 2.30 -14.53
N VAL A 132 -2.20 1.33 -14.00
CA VAL A 132 -2.42 -0.09 -14.25
C VAL A 132 -2.17 -0.90 -12.99
N LEU A 133 -3.00 -1.92 -12.77
CA LEU A 133 -2.77 -2.96 -11.76
C LEU A 133 -2.14 -4.19 -12.43
N ILE A 134 -0.92 -4.55 -12.03
CA ILE A 134 -0.26 -5.78 -12.46
C ILE A 134 -0.61 -6.88 -11.46
N ARG A 135 -1.24 -7.95 -11.93
CA ARG A 135 -1.49 -9.15 -11.13
C ARG A 135 -0.66 -10.32 -11.63
N THR A 136 -0.05 -11.04 -10.71
CA THR A 136 0.74 -12.24 -10.98
C THR A 136 0.23 -13.39 -10.12
N PRO A 137 0.50 -14.67 -10.50
CA PRO A 137 0.26 -15.80 -9.62
C PRO A 137 0.99 -15.64 -8.28
N ASP A 138 0.39 -16.15 -7.22
CA ASP A 138 1.04 -16.34 -5.93
C ASP A 138 1.18 -17.84 -5.60
N GLU A 139 1.88 -18.16 -4.52
CA GLU A 139 2.14 -19.54 -4.09
C GLU A 139 0.86 -20.36 -3.88
N MET A 140 -0.25 -19.69 -3.53
CA MET A 140 -1.54 -20.34 -3.23
C MET A 140 -2.41 -20.57 -4.47
N THR A 141 -2.00 -20.07 -5.64
CA THR A 141 -2.84 -20.08 -6.85
C THR A 141 -2.44 -21.11 -7.90
N ASN A 142 -1.45 -21.97 -7.61
CA ASN A 142 -0.95 -22.99 -8.54
C ASN A 142 -0.71 -22.43 -9.96
N GLY A 143 -0.05 -21.28 -10.06
CA GLY A 143 0.28 -20.64 -11.33
C GLY A 143 -0.86 -19.90 -12.02
N ARG A 144 -2.04 -19.75 -11.38
CA ARG A 144 -3.15 -18.97 -11.91
C ARG A 144 -3.15 -17.55 -11.33
N VAL A 145 -3.49 -16.55 -12.14
CA VAL A 145 -3.72 -15.20 -11.65
C VAL A 145 -5.09 -15.15 -10.96
N ARG A 146 -5.15 -14.59 -9.75
CA ARG A 146 -6.42 -14.42 -9.01
C ARG A 146 -7.35 -13.46 -9.74
N LYS A 147 -8.66 -13.71 -9.67
CA LYS A 147 -9.65 -12.73 -10.14
C LYS A 147 -9.53 -11.44 -9.33
N ARG A 148 -9.72 -10.31 -10.02
CA ARG A 148 -9.77 -8.99 -9.38
C ARG A 148 -10.97 -8.93 -8.44
N ALA A 149 -10.76 -8.48 -7.19
CA ALA A 149 -11.82 -8.11 -6.28
C ALA A 149 -12.07 -6.60 -6.37
N ASN A 150 -13.32 -6.20 -6.39
CA ASN A 150 -13.68 -4.78 -6.35
C ASN A 150 -13.54 -4.26 -4.92
N GLN A 151 -12.69 -3.26 -4.68
CA GLN A 151 -12.41 -2.68 -3.37
C GLN A 151 -12.49 -1.13 -3.42
N PRO A 152 -13.67 -0.56 -3.70
CA PRO A 152 -13.81 0.89 -3.91
C PRO A 152 -13.44 1.71 -2.67
N LYS A 153 -13.75 1.22 -1.46
CA LYS A 153 -13.38 1.90 -0.21
C LYS A 153 -11.86 1.96 -0.03
N PHE A 154 -11.16 0.89 -0.37
CA PHE A 154 -9.70 0.87 -0.30
C PHE A 154 -9.07 1.80 -1.33
N ALA A 155 -9.58 1.82 -2.56
CA ALA A 155 -9.15 2.75 -3.60
C ALA A 155 -9.32 4.22 -3.18
N SER A 156 -10.45 4.56 -2.51
CA SER A 156 -10.67 5.92 -2.02
C SER A 156 -9.68 6.34 -0.92
N ILE A 157 -9.32 5.44 0.00
CA ILE A 157 -8.32 5.70 1.03
C ILE A 157 -6.93 5.91 0.42
N LEU A 158 -6.59 5.16 -0.63
CA LEU A 158 -5.32 5.34 -1.33
C LEU A 158 -5.25 6.67 -2.07
N ALA A 159 -6.37 7.11 -2.69
CA ALA A 159 -6.48 8.42 -3.30
C ALA A 159 -6.34 9.55 -2.26
N GLU A 160 -6.96 9.40 -1.09
CA GLU A 160 -6.80 10.33 0.04
C GLU A 160 -5.35 10.40 0.52
N SER A 161 -4.68 9.25 0.67
CA SER A 161 -3.26 9.18 1.05
C SER A 161 -2.36 9.88 0.03
N LYS A 162 -2.66 9.74 -1.28
CA LYS A 162 -1.95 10.47 -2.34
C LYS A 162 -2.14 11.99 -2.21
N ALA A 163 -3.39 12.43 -2.00
CA ALA A 163 -3.69 13.85 -1.80
C ALA A 163 -2.95 14.44 -0.58
N TRP A 164 -2.82 13.66 0.51
CA TRP A 164 -2.04 14.08 1.67
C TRP A 164 -0.55 14.20 1.37
N ALA A 165 0.03 13.26 0.64
CA ALA A 165 1.43 13.34 0.20
C ALA A 165 1.68 14.58 -0.67
N ASP A 166 0.69 15.00 -1.46
CA ASP A 166 0.73 16.21 -2.27
C ASP A 166 0.69 17.47 -1.40
N ILE A 167 -0.18 17.53 -0.39
CA ILE A 167 -0.26 18.64 0.58
C ILE A 167 1.05 18.80 1.35
N LEU A 168 1.70 17.68 1.67
CA LEU A 168 2.94 17.64 2.44
C LEU A 168 4.20 17.88 1.58
N ASP A 169 4.07 18.02 0.26
CA ASP A 169 5.21 18.08 -0.68
C ASP A 169 6.23 16.95 -0.47
N CYS A 170 5.73 15.78 -0.04
CA CYS A 170 6.51 14.61 0.32
C CYS A 170 5.91 13.34 -0.29
N ARG A 171 6.09 13.16 -1.61
CA ARG A 171 5.54 12.03 -2.37
C ARG A 171 6.46 10.82 -2.38
N PHE A 172 7.76 11.03 -2.23
CA PHE A 172 8.80 10.03 -2.37
C PHE A 172 9.78 10.07 -1.20
N ILE A 173 10.48 8.95 -1.00
CA ILE A 173 11.57 8.88 0.00
C ILE A 173 12.67 9.92 -0.29
N SER A 174 12.90 10.26 -1.55
CA SER A 174 13.85 11.33 -1.93
C SER A 174 13.41 12.70 -1.40
N ASP A 175 12.10 12.98 -1.37
CA ASP A 175 11.57 14.24 -0.83
C ASP A 175 11.77 14.28 0.69
N LEU A 176 11.46 13.17 1.38
CA LEU A 176 11.71 13.03 2.81
C LEU A 176 13.19 13.22 3.16
N ASN A 177 14.08 12.63 2.36
CA ASN A 177 15.53 12.80 2.53
C ASN A 177 15.97 14.26 2.31
N ARG A 178 15.39 14.96 1.33
CA ARG A 178 15.63 16.38 1.08
C ARG A 178 15.20 17.22 2.27
N ILE A 179 13.94 17.06 2.71
CA ILE A 179 13.34 17.78 3.85
C ILE A 179 14.18 17.59 5.13
N ASN A 180 14.66 16.36 5.35
CA ASN A 180 15.52 16.08 6.50
C ASN A 180 16.89 16.77 6.41
N LYS A 181 17.51 16.82 5.23
CA LYS A 181 18.77 17.53 4.99
C LYS A 181 18.63 19.05 5.14
N GLU A 182 17.47 19.60 4.78
CA GLU A 182 17.12 21.00 4.90
C GLU A 182 16.73 21.40 6.34
N ASN A 183 16.71 20.45 7.29
CA ASN A 183 16.30 20.62 8.69
C ASN A 183 14.84 21.11 8.85
N THR A 184 13.97 20.89 7.88
CA THR A 184 12.55 21.28 7.92
C THR A 184 11.61 20.11 8.31
N ILE A 185 12.17 18.97 8.72
CA ILE A 185 11.42 17.76 9.10
C ILE A 185 10.42 18.03 10.25
N GLY A 186 10.74 18.93 11.17
CA GLY A 186 9.84 19.29 12.27
C GLY A 186 8.53 19.94 11.82
N GLU A 187 8.57 20.68 10.71
CA GLU A 187 7.34 21.24 10.11
C GLU A 187 6.50 20.16 9.47
N LEU A 188 7.13 19.26 8.69
CA LEU A 188 6.46 18.11 8.09
C LEU A 188 5.74 17.26 9.14
N ILE A 189 6.37 16.98 10.29
CA ILE A 189 5.76 16.24 11.40
C ILE A 189 4.53 16.97 11.91
N ARG A 190 4.64 18.27 12.25
CA ARG A 190 3.52 19.06 12.78
C ARG A 190 2.34 19.12 11.82
N VAL A 191 2.59 19.30 10.52
CA VAL A 191 1.53 19.33 9.51
C VAL A 191 0.87 17.96 9.37
N SER A 192 1.65 16.86 9.39
CA SER A 192 1.13 15.50 9.35
C SER A 192 0.25 15.18 10.56
N GLU A 193 0.67 15.57 11.75
CA GLU A 193 -0.10 15.39 12.98
C GLU A 193 -1.40 16.22 12.96
N ALA A 194 -1.33 17.46 12.50
CA ALA A 194 -2.50 18.33 12.36
C ALA A 194 -3.52 17.76 11.34
N LEU A 195 -3.06 17.23 10.22
CA LEU A 195 -3.92 16.55 9.24
C LEU A 195 -4.62 15.33 9.85
N GLN A 196 -3.88 14.51 10.62
CA GLN A 196 -4.44 13.35 11.31
C GLN A 196 -5.50 13.77 12.34
N GLU A 197 -5.22 14.75 13.20
CA GLU A 197 -6.18 15.25 14.18
C GLU A 197 -7.43 15.82 13.53
N LYS A 198 -7.27 16.59 12.47
CA LYS A 198 -8.39 17.12 11.69
C LYS A 198 -9.28 16.00 11.16
N ARG A 199 -8.69 14.88 10.69
CA ARG A 199 -9.44 13.74 10.19
C ARG A 199 -10.18 13.01 11.30
N ILE A 200 -9.56 12.84 12.47
CA ILE A 200 -10.22 12.23 13.65
C ILE A 200 -11.40 13.08 14.11
N ALA A 201 -11.24 14.42 14.13
CA ALA A 201 -12.33 15.32 14.45
C ALA A 201 -13.50 15.19 13.46
N GLN A 202 -13.24 15.16 12.15
CA GLN A 202 -14.27 14.94 11.12
C GLN A 202 -15.02 13.61 11.30
N ILE A 203 -14.31 12.54 11.66
CA ILE A 203 -14.93 11.24 11.97
C ILE A 203 -15.84 11.37 13.20
N SER A 204 -15.38 12.05 14.24
CA SER A 204 -16.19 12.32 15.43
C SER A 204 -17.44 13.13 15.13
N ASP A 205 -17.34 14.17 14.31
CA ASP A 205 -18.48 15.01 13.89
C ASP A 205 -19.50 14.19 13.07
N HIS A 206 -19.00 13.32 12.18
CA HIS A 206 -19.86 12.40 11.44
C HIS A 206 -20.61 11.42 12.36
N ILE A 207 -19.93 10.84 13.34
CA ILE A 207 -20.55 9.95 14.33
C ILE A 207 -21.62 10.73 15.15
N PHE A 208 -21.27 11.94 15.59
CA PHE A 208 -22.18 12.78 16.36
C PHE A 208 -23.45 13.15 15.57
N SER A 209 -23.31 13.51 14.31
CA SER A 209 -24.45 13.83 13.45
C SER A 209 -25.38 12.63 13.18
N HIS A 210 -24.88 11.40 13.34
CA HIS A 210 -25.62 10.14 13.17
C HIS A 210 -25.79 9.35 14.48
N ARG A 211 -25.66 10.00 15.64
CA ARG A 211 -25.64 9.35 16.97
C ARG A 211 -26.89 8.54 17.30
N GLU A 212 -28.02 8.86 16.69
CA GLU A 212 -29.27 8.10 16.86
C GLU A 212 -29.16 6.68 16.25
N ASN A 213 -28.33 6.52 15.21
CA ASN A 213 -28.13 5.26 14.49
C ASN A 213 -26.81 4.58 14.80
N ILE A 214 -25.75 5.36 15.14
CA ILE A 214 -24.43 4.82 15.42
C ILE A 214 -24.29 4.62 16.94
N ARG A 215 -24.47 3.39 17.40
CA ARG A 215 -24.34 2.99 18.80
C ARG A 215 -23.06 2.19 19.06
N LEU A 216 -22.47 1.61 18.03
CA LEU A 216 -21.27 0.78 18.09
C LEU A 216 -20.27 1.23 17.03
N ILE A 217 -19.00 1.38 17.42
CA ILE A 217 -17.90 1.75 16.54
C ILE A 217 -16.85 0.64 16.61
N LEU A 218 -16.60 -0.03 15.50
CA LEU A 218 -15.62 -1.09 15.39
C LEU A 218 -14.32 -0.55 14.79
N ILE A 219 -13.19 -0.74 15.48
CA ILE A 219 -11.87 -0.32 15.03
C ILE A 219 -11.02 -1.57 14.81
N ALA A 220 -10.71 -1.85 13.55
CA ALA A 220 -9.89 -3.01 13.17
C ALA A 220 -8.61 -2.55 12.44
N GLY A 221 -7.56 -3.36 12.54
CA GLY A 221 -6.30 -3.13 11.87
C GLY A 221 -5.25 -4.16 12.28
N PRO A 222 -4.15 -4.30 11.53
CA PRO A 222 -3.09 -5.25 11.86
C PRO A 222 -2.41 -4.90 13.20
N SER A 223 -1.60 -5.82 13.70
CA SER A 223 -0.79 -5.59 14.90
C SER A 223 0.10 -4.35 14.70
N SER A 224 0.31 -3.59 15.76
CA SER A 224 1.12 -2.36 15.76
C SER A 224 0.66 -1.25 14.79
N SER A 225 -0.58 -1.31 14.30
CA SER A 225 -1.14 -0.28 13.38
C SER A 225 -1.61 1.00 14.08
N GLY A 226 -1.51 1.06 15.41
CA GLY A 226 -1.96 2.22 16.19
C GLY A 226 -3.45 2.24 16.54
N LYS A 227 -4.16 1.10 16.48
CA LYS A 227 -5.59 0.99 16.84
C LYS A 227 -5.92 1.64 18.18
N THR A 228 -5.16 1.30 19.21
CA THR A 228 -5.38 1.82 20.58
C THR A 228 -5.19 3.33 20.65
N SER A 229 -4.13 3.86 20.03
CA SER A 229 -3.87 5.31 19.98
C SER A 229 -4.96 6.05 19.23
N PHE A 230 -5.41 5.51 18.09
CA PHE A 230 -6.53 6.05 17.33
C PHE A 230 -7.83 6.04 18.15
N ALA A 231 -8.17 4.92 18.81
CA ALA A 231 -9.35 4.79 19.63
C ALA A 231 -9.37 5.80 20.79
N GLN A 232 -8.23 6.02 21.43
CA GLN A 232 -8.10 7.01 22.51
C GLN A 232 -8.30 8.44 21.99
N ARG A 233 -7.70 8.79 20.86
CA ARG A 233 -7.87 10.13 20.25
C ARG A 233 -9.32 10.35 19.79
N LEU A 234 -9.93 9.34 19.13
CA LEU A 234 -11.34 9.41 18.73
C LEU A 234 -12.26 9.55 19.94
N ARG A 235 -11.98 8.84 21.05
CA ARG A 235 -12.72 8.98 22.31
C ARG A 235 -12.70 10.43 22.83
N ILE A 236 -11.55 11.08 22.74
CA ILE A 236 -11.40 12.50 23.18
C ILE A 236 -12.27 13.38 22.31
N GLN A 237 -12.21 13.25 20.98
CA GLN A 237 -13.02 14.05 20.04
C GLN A 237 -14.53 13.80 20.21
N LEU A 238 -14.95 12.56 20.47
CA LEU A 238 -16.34 12.23 20.78
C LEU A 238 -16.81 12.89 22.10
N ARG A 239 -15.93 12.98 23.10
CA ARG A 239 -16.23 13.71 24.35
C ARG A 239 -16.33 15.21 24.15
N VAL A 240 -15.55 15.81 23.25
CA VAL A 240 -15.69 17.23 22.86
C VAL A 240 -17.08 17.45 22.26
N ASN A 241 -17.61 16.51 21.49
CA ASN A 241 -18.97 16.53 20.96
C ASN A 241 -20.07 16.16 21.99
N GLY A 242 -19.71 15.97 23.28
CA GLY A 242 -20.67 15.67 24.35
C GLY A 242 -21.02 14.18 24.51
N LEU A 243 -20.44 13.29 23.73
CA LEU A 243 -20.65 11.85 23.84
C LEU A 243 -19.73 11.24 24.91
N ARG A 244 -20.17 10.12 25.50
CA ARG A 244 -19.41 9.39 26.55
C ARG A 244 -19.18 7.94 26.09
N PRO A 245 -18.28 7.69 25.12
CA PRO A 245 -18.04 6.34 24.64
C PRO A 245 -17.33 5.48 25.68
N VAL A 246 -17.72 4.22 25.76
CA VAL A 246 -17.02 3.16 26.51
C VAL A 246 -16.06 2.47 25.54
N MET A 247 -14.80 2.33 25.94
CA MET A 247 -13.80 1.59 25.18
C MET A 247 -13.72 0.15 25.66
N ILE A 248 -13.76 -0.78 24.71
CA ILE A 248 -13.65 -2.21 24.97
C ILE A 248 -12.58 -2.78 24.05
N SER A 249 -11.65 -3.54 24.62
CA SER A 249 -10.67 -4.29 23.84
C SER A 249 -11.16 -5.73 23.68
N LEU A 250 -11.08 -6.25 22.45
CA LEU A 250 -11.31 -7.69 22.24
C LEU A 250 -10.23 -8.54 22.91
N ASP A 251 -9.05 -7.96 23.15
CA ASP A 251 -7.95 -8.67 23.82
C ASP A 251 -8.32 -9.09 25.26
N ASP A 252 -9.23 -8.36 25.91
CA ASP A 252 -9.72 -8.66 27.26
C ASP A 252 -10.65 -9.90 27.28
N TYR A 253 -11.10 -10.38 26.13
CA TYR A 253 -12.03 -11.52 26.00
C TYR A 253 -11.37 -12.80 25.51
N PHE A 254 -10.05 -12.86 25.40
CA PHE A 254 -9.37 -14.12 25.09
C PHE A 254 -9.57 -15.14 26.21
N LEU A 255 -9.84 -16.38 25.81
CA LEU A 255 -9.88 -17.50 26.72
C LEU A 255 -8.51 -17.71 27.37
N ASN A 256 -8.50 -18.37 28.55
CA ASN A 256 -7.25 -18.81 29.16
C ASN A 256 -6.50 -19.72 28.17
N ARG A 257 -5.18 -19.79 28.33
CA ARG A 257 -4.32 -20.57 27.45
C ARG A 257 -4.75 -22.03 27.34
N GLU A 258 -5.23 -22.60 28.45
CA GLU A 258 -5.67 -24.00 28.55
C GLU A 258 -6.97 -24.25 27.76
N ASP A 259 -7.82 -23.23 27.63
CA ASP A 259 -9.11 -23.29 26.95
C ASP A 259 -9.01 -22.86 25.47
N THR A 260 -7.85 -22.37 25.04
CA THR A 260 -7.62 -21.94 23.64
C THR A 260 -7.60 -23.15 22.70
N PRO A 261 -8.34 -23.13 21.57
CA PRO A 261 -8.40 -24.26 20.65
C PRO A 261 -7.03 -24.54 20.01
N LEU A 262 -6.82 -25.78 19.62
CA LEU A 262 -5.61 -26.19 18.89
C LEU A 262 -5.85 -26.14 17.39
N ASN A 263 -4.87 -25.67 16.63
CA ASN A 263 -4.86 -25.73 15.19
C ASN A 263 -4.61 -27.18 14.68
N ALA A 264 -4.66 -27.38 13.37
CA ALA A 264 -4.42 -28.68 12.73
C ALA A 264 -3.02 -29.29 13.01
N LYS A 265 -2.08 -28.49 13.55
CA LYS A 265 -0.73 -28.92 13.94
C LYS A 265 -0.58 -29.20 15.42
N GLY A 266 -1.69 -29.15 16.21
CA GLY A 266 -1.66 -29.36 17.64
C GLY A 266 -1.07 -28.18 18.46
N GLN A 267 -0.99 -26.99 17.89
CA GLN A 267 -0.53 -25.76 18.56
C GLN A 267 -1.73 -24.88 18.88
N TYR A 268 -1.66 -24.09 19.96
CA TYR A 268 -2.70 -23.13 20.30
C TYR A 268 -2.94 -22.14 19.16
N ASP A 269 -4.21 -21.98 18.77
CA ASP A 269 -4.64 -21.10 17.68
C ASP A 269 -5.24 -19.80 18.23
N TYR A 270 -4.40 -18.84 18.54
CA TYR A 270 -4.82 -17.53 19.03
C TYR A 270 -5.45 -16.63 17.95
N GLU A 271 -5.37 -17.01 16.68
CA GLU A 271 -5.98 -16.26 15.56
C GLU A 271 -7.40 -16.75 15.25
N SER A 272 -7.82 -17.86 15.88
CA SER A 272 -9.18 -18.38 15.74
C SER A 272 -10.19 -17.50 16.49
N LEU A 273 -11.40 -17.36 15.94
CA LEU A 273 -12.52 -16.74 16.64
C LEU A 273 -12.89 -17.51 17.91
N ASP A 274 -12.68 -18.83 17.92
CA ASP A 274 -12.96 -19.71 19.05
C ASP A 274 -11.96 -19.51 20.22
N ALA A 275 -10.89 -18.74 20.04
CA ALA A 275 -9.97 -18.33 21.09
C ALA A 275 -10.56 -17.20 21.97
N LEU A 276 -11.70 -16.61 21.56
CA LEU A 276 -12.38 -15.56 22.29
C LEU A 276 -13.63 -16.11 23.00
N ASP A 277 -13.92 -15.63 24.21
CA ASP A 277 -15.23 -15.83 24.83
C ASP A 277 -16.29 -14.95 24.15
N THR A 278 -16.69 -15.39 22.97
CA THR A 278 -17.69 -14.70 22.15
C THR A 278 -19.05 -14.63 22.82
N LYS A 279 -19.37 -15.56 23.72
CA LYS A 279 -20.64 -15.58 24.48
C LYS A 279 -20.67 -14.45 25.50
N LEU A 280 -19.61 -14.31 26.28
CA LEU A 280 -19.47 -13.21 27.25
C LEU A 280 -19.42 -11.86 26.53
N PHE A 281 -18.62 -11.77 25.45
CA PHE A 281 -18.54 -10.57 24.64
C PHE A 281 -19.91 -10.12 24.12
N ASN A 282 -20.68 -11.02 23.49
CA ASN A 282 -22.00 -10.70 22.95
C ASN A 282 -22.98 -10.27 24.04
N ARG A 283 -22.97 -10.95 25.20
CA ARG A 283 -23.80 -10.59 26.36
C ARG A 283 -23.48 -9.17 26.83
N ASN A 284 -22.19 -8.88 27.03
CA ASN A 284 -21.74 -7.57 27.48
C ASN A 284 -22.11 -6.47 26.48
N MET A 285 -22.00 -6.74 25.18
CA MET A 285 -22.41 -5.79 24.14
C MET A 285 -23.91 -5.49 24.17
N ILE A 286 -24.75 -6.51 24.31
CA ILE A 286 -26.21 -6.35 24.41
C ILE A 286 -26.56 -5.52 25.66
N ASP A 287 -26.02 -5.91 26.81
CA ASP A 287 -26.30 -5.23 28.09
C ASP A 287 -25.87 -3.76 28.06
N LEU A 288 -24.69 -3.45 27.49
CA LEU A 288 -24.23 -2.06 27.30
C LEU A 288 -25.13 -1.25 26.37
N LEU A 289 -25.59 -1.85 25.25
CA LEU A 289 -26.50 -1.19 24.30
C LEU A 289 -27.88 -0.91 24.92
N GLU A 290 -28.29 -1.72 25.89
CA GLU A 290 -29.50 -1.53 26.70
C GLU A 290 -29.28 -0.56 27.89
N GLY A 291 -28.06 -0.07 28.10
CA GLY A 291 -27.72 0.86 29.19
C GLY A 291 -27.49 0.21 30.55
N LYS A 292 -27.28 -1.10 30.57
CA LYS A 292 -26.96 -1.84 31.81
C LYS A 292 -25.48 -1.73 32.15
N GLU A 293 -25.18 -1.91 33.42
CA GLU A 293 -23.80 -2.03 33.89
C GLU A 293 -23.27 -3.43 33.61
N VAL A 294 -22.03 -3.51 33.10
CA VAL A 294 -21.36 -4.77 32.77
C VAL A 294 -19.98 -4.81 33.40
N GLN A 295 -19.53 -6.00 33.74
CA GLN A 295 -18.17 -6.25 34.20
C GLN A 295 -17.32 -6.74 33.02
N ILE A 296 -16.38 -5.90 32.59
CA ILE A 296 -15.45 -6.24 31.50
C ILE A 296 -14.33 -7.10 32.07
N PRO A 297 -13.99 -8.25 31.47
CA PRO A 297 -12.84 -9.04 31.88
C PRO A 297 -11.54 -8.26 31.70
N ARG A 298 -10.50 -8.63 32.45
CA ARG A 298 -9.15 -8.01 32.37
C ARG A 298 -8.10 -9.08 32.15
#